data_f243c5e673277a4e392d07c2f1ee7f2b
#
_entry.id   f243c5e673277a4e392d07c2f1ee7f2b
#
_cell.length_a   1.000
_cell.length_b   1.000
_cell.length_c   1.000
_cell.angle_alpha   90.00
_cell.angle_beta   90.00
_cell.angle_gamma   90.00
#
_symmetry.space_group_name_H-M   'P 1'
#
loop_
_entity.id
_entity.type
_entity.pdbx_description
1 polymer ?
#
loop_
_entity_poly.entity_id
_entity_poly.type
_entity_poly.pdbx_seq_one_letter_code
_entity_poly.pdbx_strand_id
1 'polypeptide(L)'
;MLIGAHVRAGKGLVPALQHGADIGADAVQIFTQSPRMWKPSQYSDEVLAAYRAAQLEHPSVASTFCHATYLINLASPEPELAAKSRACLTANLSTADGMGAEGLVLHIGSHRGSGFETALPAVADALVASLDEVDADPSGCPILLENAAGAGDTVGRSFEELARVIEAADGDERLGVCLDTQHLWASGIPFGTVPAADDLIDLIDTTVGLARLRCLHLNDSKVDFGANRDRHENIGDGTIGADGLAALLGHPALQGVPAILEVPGEGDGPRTEDVATARQVLEAGLARRA
;
A
#
# COMPACT_ATOMS: atom_id res chain seq x y z
N MET A 1 -6.82 -15.53 -0.55
CA MET A 1 -6.30 -14.19 -0.18
C MET A 1 -5.58 -14.28 1.15
N LEU A 2 -4.37 -13.71 1.28
CA LEU A 2 -3.66 -13.58 2.57
C LEU A 2 -4.22 -12.36 3.31
N ILE A 3 -4.42 -12.47 4.63
CA ILE A 3 -4.80 -11.35 5.49
C ILE A 3 -3.60 -10.96 6.34
N GLY A 4 -3.04 -9.80 6.05
CA GLY A 4 -1.86 -9.26 6.70
C GLY A 4 -2.15 -8.10 7.63
N ALA A 5 -1.10 -7.57 8.26
CA ALA A 5 -1.19 -6.44 9.18
C ALA A 5 0.02 -5.51 9.06
N HIS A 6 -0.23 -4.20 9.11
CA HIS A 6 0.81 -3.20 9.27
C HIS A 6 1.25 -3.15 10.73
N VAL A 7 2.46 -3.58 10.99
CA VAL A 7 3.00 -3.73 12.34
C VAL A 7 4.16 -2.76 12.61
N ARG A 8 4.35 -2.39 13.87
CA ARG A 8 5.40 -1.42 14.25
C ARG A 8 6.77 -2.09 14.34
N ALA A 9 7.77 -1.54 13.64
CA ALA A 9 9.16 -1.99 13.69
C ALA A 9 10.02 -1.26 14.74
N GLY A 10 9.42 -0.56 15.69
CA GLY A 10 10.16 0.24 16.69
C GLY A 10 11.11 -0.55 17.59
N LYS A 11 10.91 -1.87 17.68
CA LYS A 11 11.79 -2.80 18.43
C LYS A 11 12.75 -3.57 17.51
N GLY A 12 12.74 -3.30 16.21
CA GLY A 12 13.51 -3.97 15.17
C GLY A 12 12.65 -4.78 14.20
N LEU A 13 13.27 -5.22 13.10
CA LEU A 13 12.57 -5.88 11.99
C LEU A 13 12.08 -7.28 12.38
N VAL A 14 12.93 -8.12 12.97
CA VAL A 14 12.57 -9.48 13.41
C VAL A 14 11.46 -9.48 14.49
N PRO A 15 11.51 -8.63 15.53
CA PRO A 15 10.39 -8.47 16.44
C PRO A 15 9.07 -8.02 15.79
N ALA A 16 9.12 -7.21 14.71
CA ALA A 16 7.91 -6.84 13.96
C ALA A 16 7.32 -8.06 13.24
N LEU A 17 8.15 -8.86 12.58
CA LEU A 17 7.73 -10.12 11.96
C LEU A 17 7.07 -11.07 12.98
N GLN A 18 7.73 -11.26 14.14
CA GLN A 18 7.19 -12.10 15.22
C GLN A 18 5.83 -11.57 15.69
N HIS A 19 5.69 -10.27 15.87
CA HIS A 19 4.42 -9.67 16.26
C HIS A 19 3.31 -9.95 15.22
N GLY A 20 3.61 -9.86 13.92
CA GLY A 20 2.68 -10.25 12.86
C GLY A 20 2.22 -11.71 13.00
N ALA A 21 3.18 -12.62 13.23
CA ALA A 21 2.87 -14.03 13.48
C ALA A 21 2.01 -14.22 14.75
N ASP A 22 2.34 -13.52 15.83
CA ASP A 22 1.64 -13.63 17.12
C ASP A 22 0.16 -13.19 17.04
N ILE A 23 -0.15 -12.18 16.20
CA ILE A 23 -1.54 -11.75 15.96
C ILE A 23 -2.26 -12.57 14.88
N GLY A 24 -1.57 -13.56 14.30
CA GLY A 24 -2.13 -14.48 13.31
C GLY A 24 -2.22 -13.90 11.91
N ALA A 25 -1.42 -12.88 11.57
CA ALA A 25 -1.36 -12.33 10.22
C ALA A 25 -0.63 -13.27 9.25
N ASP A 26 -1.12 -13.38 8.00
CA ASP A 26 -0.50 -14.17 6.93
C ASP A 26 0.59 -13.36 6.18
N ALA A 27 0.60 -12.05 6.33
CA ALA A 27 1.58 -11.13 5.76
C ALA A 27 1.82 -9.96 6.72
N VAL A 28 2.97 -9.32 6.61
CA VAL A 28 3.28 -8.11 7.38
C VAL A 28 3.62 -6.95 6.46
N GLN A 29 3.25 -5.74 6.88
CA GLN A 29 3.76 -4.50 6.34
C GLN A 29 4.44 -3.71 7.44
N ILE A 30 5.57 -3.07 7.12
CA ILE A 30 6.30 -2.23 8.08
C ILE A 30 6.80 -0.97 7.41
N PHE A 31 6.94 0.12 8.18
CA PHE A 31 7.73 1.26 7.75
C PHE A 31 9.22 0.91 7.79
N THR A 32 9.95 1.19 6.71
CA THR A 32 11.41 1.00 6.64
C THR A 32 12.16 1.99 7.53
N GLN A 33 11.51 3.09 7.92
CA GLN A 33 12.00 4.11 8.84
C GLN A 33 10.83 4.71 9.62
N SER A 34 11.12 5.60 10.58
CA SER A 34 10.05 6.38 11.23
C SER A 34 9.25 7.17 10.18
N PRO A 35 7.90 7.01 10.09
CA PRO A 35 7.10 7.61 9.02
C PRO A 35 7.04 9.15 9.04
N ARG A 36 7.55 9.78 10.12
CA ARG A 36 7.58 11.24 10.30
C ARG A 36 8.98 11.82 10.33
N MET A 37 9.99 11.05 9.94
CA MET A 37 11.39 11.49 9.93
C MET A 37 12.00 11.33 8.54
N TRP A 38 12.77 12.34 8.11
CA TRP A 38 13.51 12.29 6.85
C TRP A 38 14.76 11.41 6.90
N LYS A 39 15.32 11.22 8.10
CA LYS A 39 16.55 10.43 8.25
C LYS A 39 16.23 8.96 8.08
N PRO A 40 16.77 8.28 7.05
CA PRO A 40 16.58 6.85 6.88
C PRO A 40 17.11 6.06 8.07
N SER A 41 16.45 4.97 8.41
CA SER A 41 17.06 3.94 9.24
C SER A 41 18.22 3.31 8.48
N GLN A 42 19.32 3.04 9.18
CA GLN A 42 20.46 2.35 8.60
C GLN A 42 20.47 0.93 9.13
N TYR A 43 20.13 -0.01 8.28
CA TYR A 43 20.24 -1.43 8.58
C TYR A 43 21.47 -1.98 7.88
N SER A 44 22.28 -2.77 8.61
CA SER A 44 23.40 -3.47 7.99
C SER A 44 22.90 -4.70 7.22
N ASP A 45 23.71 -5.22 6.30
CA ASP A 45 23.38 -6.42 5.52
C ASP A 45 23.10 -7.61 6.42
N GLU A 46 23.75 -7.70 7.59
CA GLU A 46 23.52 -8.75 8.59
C GLU A 46 22.11 -8.64 9.19
N VAL A 47 21.62 -7.42 9.44
CA VAL A 47 20.26 -7.22 9.99
C VAL A 47 19.21 -7.60 8.95
N LEU A 48 19.41 -7.22 7.69
CA LEU A 48 18.51 -7.57 6.59
C LEU A 48 18.52 -9.08 6.31
N ALA A 49 19.71 -9.70 6.32
CA ALA A 49 19.85 -11.14 6.19
C ALA A 49 19.18 -11.89 7.36
N ALA A 50 19.32 -11.40 8.59
CA ALA A 50 18.64 -11.98 9.76
C ALA A 50 17.11 -11.90 9.65
N TYR A 51 16.57 -10.80 9.06
CA TYR A 51 15.15 -10.68 8.79
C TYR A 51 14.67 -11.76 7.79
N ARG A 52 15.36 -11.90 6.65
CA ARG A 52 15.02 -12.92 5.65
C ARG A 52 15.09 -14.33 6.23
N ALA A 53 16.10 -14.62 7.05
CA ALA A 53 16.22 -15.91 7.73
C ALA A 53 15.05 -16.15 8.70
N ALA A 54 14.70 -15.12 9.51
CA ALA A 54 13.56 -15.21 10.42
C ALA A 54 12.23 -15.41 9.68
N GLN A 55 12.03 -14.80 8.52
CA GLN A 55 10.82 -15.02 7.72
C GLN A 55 10.68 -16.47 7.28
N LEU A 56 11.76 -17.14 6.93
CA LEU A 56 11.75 -18.58 6.60
C LEU A 56 11.40 -19.47 7.82
N GLU A 57 11.71 -19.01 9.03
CA GLU A 57 11.35 -19.68 10.28
C GLU A 57 9.89 -19.43 10.70
N HIS A 58 9.22 -18.44 10.08
CA HIS A 58 7.81 -18.11 10.33
C HIS A 58 6.95 -18.35 9.07
N PRO A 59 6.74 -19.61 8.64
CA PRO A 59 6.02 -19.89 7.40
C PRO A 59 4.55 -19.48 7.40
N SER A 60 3.99 -19.13 8.57
CA SER A 60 2.65 -18.54 8.67
C SER A 60 2.59 -17.11 8.15
N VAL A 61 3.73 -16.37 8.14
CA VAL A 61 3.85 -15.05 7.54
C VAL A 61 4.49 -15.20 6.17
N ALA A 62 3.66 -15.42 5.15
CA ALA A 62 4.11 -15.79 3.82
C ALA A 62 4.74 -14.62 3.05
N SER A 63 4.31 -13.37 3.34
CA SER A 63 4.71 -12.18 2.57
C SER A 63 5.12 -11.04 3.48
N THR A 64 6.07 -10.23 2.98
CA THR A 64 6.46 -8.95 3.60
C THR A 64 6.26 -7.81 2.60
N PHE A 65 5.60 -6.76 3.04
CA PHE A 65 5.54 -5.48 2.36
C PHE A 65 6.22 -4.40 3.19
N CYS A 66 6.67 -3.35 2.54
CA CYS A 66 7.15 -2.16 3.19
C CYS A 66 6.30 -0.96 2.81
N HIS A 67 6.20 0.03 3.69
CA HIS A 67 5.58 1.30 3.38
C HIS A 67 6.62 2.42 3.45
N ALA A 68 6.65 3.27 2.46
CA ALA A 68 7.51 4.45 2.44
C ALA A 68 7.02 5.50 3.46
N THR A 69 7.94 6.35 3.93
CA THR A 69 7.55 7.41 4.86
C THR A 69 6.58 8.41 4.24
N TYR A 70 5.63 8.91 5.03
CA TYR A 70 4.62 9.91 4.60
C TYR A 70 5.19 11.26 4.19
N LEU A 71 6.47 11.53 4.45
CA LEU A 71 7.11 12.80 4.11
C LEU A 71 7.45 12.93 2.62
N ILE A 72 7.51 11.82 1.90
CA ILE A 72 7.82 11.80 0.46
C ILE A 72 6.73 12.54 -0.31
N ASN A 73 7.17 13.46 -1.18
CA ASN A 73 6.32 14.16 -2.12
C ASN A 73 7.06 14.34 -3.44
N LEU A 74 6.96 13.35 -4.32
CA LEU A 74 7.61 13.36 -5.65
C LEU A 74 6.99 14.41 -6.58
N ALA A 75 5.72 14.75 -6.36
CA ALA A 75 4.97 15.73 -7.16
C ALA A 75 5.21 17.19 -6.72
N SER A 76 6.10 17.42 -5.74
CA SER A 76 6.33 18.77 -5.23
C SER A 76 6.90 19.71 -6.31
N PRO A 77 6.34 20.93 -6.45
CA PRO A 77 6.92 21.97 -7.29
C PRO A 77 8.21 22.59 -6.70
N GLU A 78 8.54 22.27 -5.44
CA GLU A 78 9.75 22.75 -4.76
C GLU A 78 10.93 21.79 -5.07
N PRO A 79 11.97 22.22 -5.84
CA PRO A 79 13.04 21.32 -6.27
C PRO A 79 13.80 20.64 -5.12
N GLU A 80 14.03 21.37 -4.02
CA GLU A 80 14.73 20.82 -2.85
C GLU A 80 13.91 19.71 -2.18
N LEU A 81 12.59 19.90 -2.07
CA LEU A 81 11.69 18.89 -1.49
C LEU A 81 11.57 17.68 -2.42
N ALA A 82 11.46 17.88 -3.73
CA ALA A 82 11.42 16.81 -4.72
C ALA A 82 12.71 15.97 -4.68
N ALA A 83 13.88 16.60 -4.70
CA ALA A 83 15.17 15.92 -4.61
C ALA A 83 15.33 15.13 -3.30
N LYS A 84 14.92 15.73 -2.17
CA LYS A 84 14.93 15.08 -0.86
C LYS A 84 13.95 13.89 -0.80
N SER A 85 12.78 14.02 -1.44
CA SER A 85 11.78 12.97 -1.53
C SER A 85 12.31 11.78 -2.34
N ARG A 86 12.94 12.02 -3.50
CA ARG A 86 13.58 10.97 -4.28
C ARG A 86 14.67 10.24 -3.48
N ALA A 87 15.58 10.98 -2.87
CA ALA A 87 16.64 10.36 -2.06
C ALA A 87 16.07 9.51 -0.90
N CYS A 88 14.97 9.98 -0.29
CA CYS A 88 14.28 9.23 0.75
C CYS A 88 13.59 7.98 0.19
N LEU A 89 12.95 8.06 -0.98
CA LEU A 89 12.36 6.91 -1.66
C LEU A 89 13.41 5.85 -1.98
N THR A 90 14.54 6.23 -2.58
CA THR A 90 15.65 5.32 -2.87
C THR A 90 16.14 4.59 -1.62
N ALA A 91 16.31 5.30 -0.50
CA ALA A 91 16.73 4.68 0.76
C ALA A 91 15.68 3.72 1.34
N ASN A 92 14.38 4.04 1.21
CA ASN A 92 13.30 3.15 1.63
C ASN A 92 13.25 1.90 0.74
N LEU A 93 13.39 2.07 -0.56
CA LEU A 93 13.39 0.97 -1.55
C LEU A 93 14.59 0.03 -1.32
N SER A 94 15.78 0.57 -1.12
CA SER A 94 16.98 -0.24 -0.80
C SER A 94 16.79 -1.09 0.46
N THR A 95 16.12 -0.55 1.48
CA THR A 95 15.81 -1.33 2.69
C THR A 95 14.77 -2.42 2.41
N ALA A 96 13.70 -2.10 1.68
CA ALA A 96 12.65 -3.05 1.32
C ALA A 96 13.21 -4.20 0.46
N ASP A 97 14.03 -3.87 -0.54
CA ASP A 97 14.71 -4.82 -1.40
C ASP A 97 15.65 -5.73 -0.59
N GLY A 98 16.50 -5.14 0.25
CA GLY A 98 17.38 -5.89 1.15
C GLY A 98 16.66 -6.81 2.14
N MET A 99 15.40 -6.53 2.47
CA MET A 99 14.52 -7.40 3.26
C MET A 99 13.90 -8.54 2.44
N GLY A 100 13.92 -8.45 1.10
CA GLY A 100 13.18 -9.34 0.21
C GLY A 100 11.68 -9.07 0.25
N ALA A 101 11.28 -7.81 0.40
CA ALA A 101 9.87 -7.42 0.41
C ALA A 101 9.24 -7.59 -0.99
N GLU A 102 7.97 -7.98 -1.05
CA GLU A 102 7.21 -8.12 -2.28
C GLU A 102 6.73 -6.78 -2.87
N GLY A 103 6.93 -5.68 -2.13
CA GLY A 103 6.67 -4.34 -2.61
C GLY A 103 6.89 -3.27 -1.55
N LEU A 104 7.22 -2.07 -2.04
CA LEU A 104 7.27 -0.83 -1.27
C LEU A 104 6.07 0.04 -1.64
N VAL A 105 5.09 0.14 -0.75
CA VAL A 105 3.92 1.00 -0.94
C VAL A 105 4.31 2.47 -0.79
N LEU A 106 3.80 3.31 -1.69
CA LEU A 106 4.16 4.70 -1.81
C LEU A 106 2.95 5.61 -2.06
N HIS A 107 2.72 6.58 -1.19
CA HIS A 107 1.96 7.78 -1.54
C HIS A 107 2.81 8.68 -2.43
N ILE A 108 2.36 8.98 -3.64
CA ILE A 108 3.13 9.76 -4.65
C ILE A 108 3.40 11.19 -4.17
N GLY A 109 2.44 11.76 -3.44
CA GLY A 109 2.51 13.11 -2.91
C GLY A 109 1.48 14.05 -3.54
N SER A 110 1.77 15.36 -3.51
CA SER A 110 0.84 16.41 -3.93
C SER A 110 1.55 17.45 -4.79
N HIS A 111 0.94 17.83 -5.90
CA HIS A 111 1.44 18.87 -6.83
C HIS A 111 1.21 20.31 -6.33
N ARG A 112 0.55 20.51 -5.18
CA ARG A 112 0.40 21.79 -4.49
C ARG A 112 -0.01 22.95 -5.42
N GLY A 113 -0.98 22.73 -6.29
CA GLY A 113 -1.52 23.71 -7.22
C GLY A 113 -0.75 23.86 -8.53
N SER A 114 0.41 23.20 -8.76
CA SER A 114 1.12 23.28 -10.04
C SER A 114 0.42 22.52 -11.17
N GLY A 115 -0.50 21.60 -10.82
CA GLY A 115 -1.23 20.74 -11.74
C GLY A 115 -0.56 19.40 -11.96
N PHE A 116 -1.38 18.35 -12.11
CA PHE A 116 -0.93 16.97 -12.32
C PHE A 116 -0.01 16.84 -13.54
N GLU A 117 -0.42 17.40 -14.69
CA GLU A 117 0.36 17.33 -15.94
C GLU A 117 1.75 17.98 -15.82
N THR A 118 1.87 19.01 -15.01
CA THR A 118 3.16 19.68 -14.74
C THR A 118 4.06 18.82 -13.87
N ALA A 119 3.50 18.12 -12.89
CA ALA A 119 4.26 17.29 -11.96
C ALA A 119 4.63 15.91 -12.55
N LEU A 120 3.84 15.41 -13.51
CA LEU A 120 3.92 14.05 -14.02
C LEU A 120 5.32 13.63 -14.51
N PRO A 121 6.05 14.41 -15.33
CA PRO A 121 7.40 14.01 -15.77
C PRO A 121 8.38 13.83 -14.61
N ALA A 122 8.37 14.77 -13.66
CA ALA A 122 9.26 14.70 -12.50
C ALA A 122 8.96 13.52 -11.57
N VAL A 123 7.68 13.16 -11.42
CA VAL A 123 7.25 11.96 -10.68
C VAL A 123 7.78 10.70 -11.35
N ALA A 124 7.56 10.55 -12.68
CA ALA A 124 8.03 9.41 -13.44
C ALA A 124 9.55 9.26 -13.40
N ASP A 125 10.29 10.34 -13.65
CA ASP A 125 11.76 10.36 -13.58
C ASP A 125 12.27 9.94 -12.20
N ALA A 126 11.62 10.42 -11.11
CA ALA A 126 12.02 10.08 -9.75
C ALA A 126 11.78 8.60 -9.42
N LEU A 127 10.68 8.01 -9.90
CA LEU A 127 10.36 6.60 -9.71
C LEU A 127 11.39 5.72 -10.43
N VAL A 128 11.60 5.93 -11.73
CA VAL A 128 12.56 5.18 -12.54
C VAL A 128 13.98 5.31 -12.00
N ALA A 129 14.42 6.54 -11.71
CA ALA A 129 15.74 6.77 -11.16
C ALA A 129 15.97 6.10 -9.79
N SER A 130 14.93 5.98 -8.95
CA SER A 130 15.03 5.28 -7.67
C SER A 130 15.11 3.77 -7.85
N LEU A 131 14.35 3.21 -8.78
CA LEU A 131 14.40 1.79 -9.14
C LEU A 131 15.76 1.40 -9.70
N ASP A 132 16.28 2.18 -10.65
CA ASP A 132 17.59 1.91 -11.31
C ASP A 132 18.78 2.06 -10.36
N GLU A 133 18.67 2.95 -9.35
CA GLU A 133 19.73 3.16 -8.36
C GLU A 133 19.82 2.00 -7.34
N VAL A 134 18.69 1.35 -7.01
CA VAL A 134 18.64 0.25 -6.04
C VAL A 134 18.90 -1.09 -6.70
N ASP A 135 18.14 -1.44 -7.71
CA ASP A 135 18.30 -2.67 -8.47
C ASP A 135 17.76 -2.48 -9.90
N ALA A 136 18.62 -2.62 -10.88
CA ALA A 136 18.25 -2.59 -12.29
C ALA A 136 17.59 -3.92 -12.75
N ASP A 137 17.61 -4.98 -11.91
CA ASP A 137 16.95 -6.25 -12.23
C ASP A 137 15.43 -6.14 -12.03
N PRO A 138 14.61 -6.55 -13.00
CA PRO A 138 13.16 -6.59 -12.86
C PRO A 138 12.62 -7.46 -11.71
N SER A 139 13.45 -8.32 -11.14
CA SER A 139 13.10 -9.17 -9.98
C SER A 139 13.28 -8.47 -8.62
N GLY A 140 13.84 -7.25 -8.58
CA GLY A 140 13.96 -6.44 -7.36
C GLY A 140 12.62 -6.02 -6.78
N CYS A 141 12.66 -5.41 -5.59
CA CYS A 141 11.45 -4.96 -4.90
C CYS A 141 10.70 -3.88 -5.72
N PRO A 142 9.45 -4.11 -6.14
CA PRO A 142 8.67 -3.12 -6.90
C PRO A 142 8.20 -1.96 -6.01
N ILE A 143 7.96 -0.80 -6.63
CA ILE A 143 7.24 0.30 -5.99
C ILE A 143 5.75 0.13 -6.30
N LEU A 144 4.91 0.13 -5.26
CA LEU A 144 3.46 0.02 -5.36
C LEU A 144 2.83 1.39 -5.13
N LEU A 145 2.34 2.00 -6.21
CA LEU A 145 1.67 3.30 -6.14
C LEU A 145 0.31 3.13 -5.47
N GLU A 146 0.09 3.84 -4.40
CA GLU A 146 -1.18 3.77 -3.66
C GLU A 146 -2.18 4.80 -4.18
N ASN A 147 -3.45 4.37 -4.33
CA ASN A 147 -4.52 5.31 -4.63
C ASN A 147 -4.74 6.27 -3.46
N ALA A 148 -4.94 7.55 -3.76
CA ALA A 148 -5.08 8.59 -2.74
C ALA A 148 -6.53 8.82 -2.31
N ALA A 149 -6.74 9.22 -1.05
CA ALA A 149 -8.06 9.57 -0.49
C ALA A 149 -8.72 10.81 -1.09
N GLY A 150 -8.08 11.47 -2.06
CA GLY A 150 -8.62 12.63 -2.78
C GLY A 150 -8.41 13.99 -2.10
N ALA A 151 -7.61 14.06 -1.02
CA ALA A 151 -7.38 15.31 -0.30
C ALA A 151 -6.53 16.30 -1.12
N GLY A 152 -7.03 17.51 -1.29
CA GLY A 152 -6.30 18.59 -1.95
C GLY A 152 -5.81 18.24 -3.36
N ASP A 153 -4.51 18.45 -3.58
CA ASP A 153 -3.82 18.24 -4.87
C ASP A 153 -2.99 16.95 -4.89
N THR A 154 -3.41 15.91 -4.15
CA THR A 154 -2.73 14.61 -4.13
C THR A 154 -2.79 13.93 -5.49
N VAL A 155 -1.70 13.26 -5.87
CA VAL A 155 -1.59 12.45 -7.09
C VAL A 155 -2.03 11.02 -6.79
N GLY A 156 -2.70 10.37 -7.75
CA GLY A 156 -3.25 9.02 -7.59
C GLY A 156 -4.69 9.01 -7.10
N ARG A 157 -5.44 10.09 -7.33
CA ARG A 157 -6.86 10.20 -6.95
C ARG A 157 -7.80 9.35 -7.80
N SER A 158 -7.34 8.95 -8.97
CA SER A 158 -8.05 8.03 -9.86
C SER A 158 -7.07 7.02 -10.48
N PHE A 159 -7.62 5.92 -11.01
CA PHE A 159 -6.80 4.90 -11.69
C PHE A 159 -6.21 5.43 -12.99
N GLU A 160 -6.87 6.39 -13.64
CA GLU A 160 -6.33 7.08 -14.82
C GLU A 160 -5.08 7.90 -14.46
N GLU A 161 -5.05 8.58 -13.29
CA GLU A 161 -3.83 9.26 -12.83
C GLU A 161 -2.70 8.26 -12.56
N LEU A 162 -2.99 7.13 -11.90
CA LEU A 162 -1.99 6.07 -11.66
C LEU A 162 -1.49 5.47 -12.99
N ALA A 163 -2.39 5.16 -13.93
CA ALA A 163 -2.03 4.67 -15.25
C ALA A 163 -1.13 5.66 -16.00
N ARG A 164 -1.43 6.97 -15.93
CA ARG A 164 -0.63 8.04 -16.53
C ARG A 164 0.77 8.13 -15.92
N VAL A 165 0.90 7.94 -14.61
CA VAL A 165 2.22 7.89 -13.91
C VAL A 165 3.03 6.69 -14.44
N ILE A 166 2.41 5.52 -14.53
CA ILE A 166 3.06 4.31 -15.03
C ILE A 166 3.44 4.47 -16.51
N GLU A 167 2.55 5.03 -17.34
CA GLU A 167 2.81 5.31 -18.75
C GLU A 167 3.99 6.29 -18.94
N ALA A 168 4.03 7.36 -18.14
CA ALA A 168 5.11 8.34 -18.17
C ALA A 168 6.47 7.76 -17.71
N ALA A 169 6.46 6.66 -16.97
CA ALA A 169 7.62 5.84 -16.59
C ALA A 169 7.88 4.70 -17.61
N ASP A 170 7.51 4.87 -18.87
CA ASP A 170 7.65 3.90 -19.96
C ASP A 170 7.02 2.52 -19.67
N GLY A 171 6.02 2.47 -18.79
CA GLY A 171 5.35 1.24 -18.39
C GLY A 171 6.23 0.29 -17.58
N ASP A 172 7.23 0.78 -16.87
CA ASP A 172 8.18 -0.03 -16.10
C ASP A 172 7.46 -1.13 -15.29
N GLU A 173 7.87 -2.38 -15.47
CA GLU A 173 7.22 -3.56 -14.85
C GLU A 173 7.45 -3.63 -13.34
N ARG A 174 8.43 -2.88 -12.82
CA ARG A 174 8.72 -2.73 -11.38
C ARG A 174 7.76 -1.76 -10.69
N LEU A 175 6.85 -1.11 -11.43
CA LEU A 175 5.76 -0.30 -10.89
C LEU A 175 4.48 -1.13 -10.80
N GLY A 176 3.96 -1.26 -9.60
CA GLY A 176 2.66 -1.86 -9.31
C GLY A 176 1.71 -0.87 -8.64
N VAL A 177 0.57 -1.38 -8.18
CA VAL A 177 -0.45 -0.60 -7.49
C VAL A 177 -0.81 -1.27 -6.17
N CYS A 178 -0.99 -0.47 -5.14
CA CYS A 178 -1.65 -0.82 -3.89
C CYS A 178 -3.03 -0.16 -3.87
N LEU A 179 -4.07 -0.93 -3.55
CA LEU A 179 -5.46 -0.46 -3.48
C LEU A 179 -5.87 -0.29 -2.03
N ASP A 180 -6.04 0.94 -1.56
CA ASP A 180 -6.59 1.22 -0.22
C ASP A 180 -8.11 1.42 -0.28
N THR A 181 -8.86 0.63 0.49
CA THR A 181 -10.32 0.63 0.52
C THR A 181 -10.89 1.89 1.18
N GLN A 182 -10.21 2.44 2.20
CA GLN A 182 -10.61 3.70 2.83
C GLN A 182 -10.40 4.87 1.87
N HIS A 183 -9.28 4.88 1.13
CA HIS A 183 -8.98 5.91 0.14
C HIS A 183 -9.98 5.88 -1.03
N LEU A 184 -10.38 4.71 -1.52
CA LEU A 184 -11.46 4.58 -2.51
C LEU A 184 -12.75 5.22 -2.01
N TRP A 185 -13.15 4.86 -0.79
CA TRP A 185 -14.36 5.39 -0.16
C TRP A 185 -14.30 6.91 -0.01
N ALA A 186 -13.20 7.40 0.54
CA ALA A 186 -13.02 8.83 0.78
C ALA A 186 -12.91 9.64 -0.51
N SER A 187 -12.35 9.10 -1.60
CA SER A 187 -12.29 9.77 -2.90
C SER A 187 -13.59 9.69 -3.70
N GLY A 188 -14.58 8.93 -3.23
CA GLY A 188 -15.89 8.81 -3.87
C GLY A 188 -15.96 7.74 -4.97
N ILE A 189 -15.06 6.73 -4.95
CA ILE A 189 -15.10 5.58 -5.84
C ILE A 189 -15.95 4.48 -5.19
N PRO A 190 -17.10 4.08 -5.78
CA PRO A 190 -17.99 3.11 -5.17
C PRO A 190 -17.49 1.68 -5.34
N PHE A 191 -17.65 0.84 -4.29
CA PHE A 191 -17.35 -0.60 -4.32
C PHE A 191 -18.18 -1.40 -3.31
N GLY A 192 -19.02 -0.74 -2.50
CA GLY A 192 -19.70 -1.33 -1.35
C GLY A 192 -20.84 -2.30 -1.68
N THR A 193 -21.08 -2.63 -2.95
CA THR A 193 -22.03 -3.64 -3.43
C THR A 193 -21.36 -4.54 -4.46
N VAL A 194 -21.89 -5.76 -4.66
CA VAL A 194 -21.31 -6.69 -5.64
C VAL A 194 -21.21 -6.07 -7.04
N PRO A 195 -22.25 -5.42 -7.61
CA PRO A 195 -22.10 -4.77 -8.91
C PRO A 195 -21.06 -3.64 -8.93
N ALA A 196 -21.02 -2.81 -7.88
CA ALA A 196 -20.03 -1.72 -7.81
C ALA A 196 -18.59 -2.24 -7.64
N ALA A 197 -18.41 -3.37 -6.97
CA ALA A 197 -17.10 -4.04 -6.89
C ALA A 197 -16.68 -4.62 -8.25
N ASP A 198 -17.63 -5.18 -9.03
CA ASP A 198 -17.37 -5.65 -10.38
C ASP A 198 -16.96 -4.48 -11.30
N ASP A 199 -17.71 -3.38 -11.26
CA ASP A 199 -17.39 -2.15 -12.02
C ASP A 199 -15.99 -1.59 -11.64
N LEU A 200 -15.63 -1.62 -10.35
CA LEU A 200 -14.31 -1.19 -9.89
C LEU A 200 -13.19 -2.09 -10.45
N ILE A 201 -13.38 -3.41 -10.42
CA ILE A 201 -12.37 -4.33 -10.95
C ILE A 201 -12.21 -4.16 -12.46
N ASP A 202 -13.30 -3.98 -13.20
CA ASP A 202 -13.28 -3.67 -14.65
C ASP A 202 -12.55 -2.34 -14.90
N LEU A 203 -12.76 -1.32 -14.07
CA LEU A 203 -12.05 -0.04 -14.17
C LEU A 203 -10.53 -0.24 -13.94
N ILE A 204 -10.12 -0.98 -12.92
CA ILE A 204 -8.71 -1.27 -12.66
C ILE A 204 -8.09 -2.01 -13.84
N ASP A 205 -8.77 -3.04 -14.36
CA ASP A 205 -8.26 -3.85 -15.48
C ASP A 205 -8.08 -3.02 -16.75
N THR A 206 -9.04 -2.15 -17.07
CA THR A 206 -9.02 -1.33 -18.28
C THR A 206 -8.09 -0.11 -18.20
N THR A 207 -7.66 0.29 -17.00
CA THR A 207 -6.76 1.45 -16.79
C THR A 207 -5.34 1.00 -16.49
N VAL A 208 -5.07 0.52 -15.28
CA VAL A 208 -3.72 0.12 -14.84
C VAL A 208 -3.38 -1.34 -15.16
N GLY A 209 -4.40 -2.18 -15.39
CA GLY A 209 -4.27 -3.62 -15.57
C GLY A 209 -4.20 -4.39 -14.22
N LEU A 210 -5.00 -5.45 -14.08
CA LEU A 210 -5.06 -6.26 -12.85
C LEU A 210 -3.72 -6.91 -12.48
N ALA A 211 -2.85 -7.20 -13.45
CA ALA A 211 -1.53 -7.75 -13.18
C ALA A 211 -0.62 -6.81 -12.36
N ARG A 212 -0.92 -5.51 -12.35
CA ARG A 212 -0.18 -4.51 -11.56
C ARG A 212 -0.72 -4.35 -10.14
N LEU A 213 -1.91 -4.86 -9.84
CA LEU A 213 -2.47 -4.84 -8.48
C LEU A 213 -1.77 -5.91 -7.64
N ARG A 214 -0.89 -5.49 -6.75
CA ARG A 214 -0.02 -6.37 -5.95
C ARG A 214 -0.38 -6.43 -4.48
N CYS A 215 -1.10 -5.43 -3.96
CA CYS A 215 -1.44 -5.32 -2.55
C CYS A 215 -2.77 -4.59 -2.39
N LEU A 216 -3.52 -4.95 -1.35
CA LEU A 216 -4.65 -4.19 -0.85
C LEU A 216 -4.30 -3.65 0.55
N HIS A 217 -4.62 -2.40 0.83
CA HIS A 217 -4.81 -1.92 2.20
C HIS A 217 -6.29 -2.08 2.55
N LEU A 218 -6.56 -2.94 3.51
CA LEU A 218 -7.91 -3.26 3.94
C LEU A 218 -8.27 -2.47 5.18
N ASN A 219 -9.01 -1.40 4.98
CA ASN A 219 -9.40 -0.45 6.01
C ASN A 219 -10.88 -0.11 5.91
N ASP A 220 -11.56 0.05 7.05
CA ASP A 220 -12.85 0.74 7.08
C ASP A 220 -12.63 2.26 7.23
N SER A 221 -13.68 3.05 7.15
CA SER A 221 -13.58 4.51 7.09
C SER A 221 -14.32 5.19 8.25
N LYS A 222 -13.62 6.12 8.94
CA LYS A 222 -14.26 7.04 9.91
C LYS A 222 -15.07 8.16 9.24
N VAL A 223 -14.90 8.36 7.93
CA VAL A 223 -15.51 9.46 7.21
C VAL A 223 -16.50 8.97 6.17
N ASP A 224 -17.43 9.83 5.82
CA ASP A 224 -18.44 9.55 4.81
C ASP A 224 -17.84 9.39 3.41
N PHE A 225 -18.59 8.73 2.53
CA PHE A 225 -18.28 8.58 1.12
C PHE A 225 -18.03 9.93 0.45
N GLY A 226 -16.91 10.06 -0.26
CA GLY A 226 -16.53 11.30 -0.96
C GLY A 226 -16.01 12.43 -0.05
N ALA A 227 -15.67 12.14 1.21
CA ALA A 227 -15.22 13.16 2.17
C ALA A 227 -13.80 13.71 1.89
N ASN A 228 -13.03 13.06 1.02
CA ASN A 228 -11.65 13.41 0.67
C ASN A 228 -10.72 13.55 1.90
N ARG A 229 -10.82 12.60 2.81
CA ARG A 229 -10.01 12.55 4.04
C ARG A 229 -9.57 11.13 4.33
N ASP A 230 -8.29 10.97 4.54
CA ASP A 230 -7.70 9.73 5.01
C ASP A 230 -7.93 9.58 6.53
N ARG A 231 -8.84 8.67 6.90
CA ARG A 231 -9.19 8.35 8.30
C ARG A 231 -9.67 6.90 8.39
N HIS A 232 -8.75 6.00 8.71
CA HIS A 232 -9.01 4.58 8.88
C HIS A 232 -9.84 4.28 10.14
N GLU A 233 -10.69 3.26 10.04
CA GLU A 233 -11.44 2.67 11.15
C GLU A 233 -11.23 1.15 11.17
N ASN A 234 -11.52 0.51 12.29
CA ASN A 234 -11.52 -0.93 12.42
C ASN A 234 -12.58 -1.56 11.50
N ILE A 235 -12.31 -2.76 11.02
CA ILE A 235 -13.17 -3.45 10.06
C ILE A 235 -14.58 -3.66 10.64
N GLY A 236 -15.57 -3.12 9.97
CA GLY A 236 -16.98 -3.21 10.34
C GLY A 236 -17.49 -2.12 11.29
N ASP A 237 -16.59 -1.28 11.83
CA ASP A 237 -16.93 -0.19 12.75
C ASP A 237 -17.08 1.16 12.04
N GLY A 238 -16.75 1.22 10.75
CA GLY A 238 -16.78 2.43 9.94
C GLY A 238 -17.99 2.57 9.02
N THR A 239 -17.90 3.57 8.14
CA THR A 239 -19.00 3.93 7.21
C THR A 239 -19.04 3.07 5.95
N ILE A 240 -17.99 2.32 5.61
CA ILE A 240 -17.98 1.29 4.56
C ILE A 240 -18.75 0.07 5.10
N GLY A 241 -18.43 -0.34 6.31
CA GLY A 241 -19.01 -1.48 7.01
C GLY A 241 -18.55 -2.83 6.46
N ALA A 242 -18.77 -3.87 7.27
CA ALA A 242 -18.40 -5.24 6.91
C ALA A 242 -19.02 -5.72 5.60
N ASP A 243 -20.27 -5.33 5.32
CA ASP A 243 -20.99 -5.73 4.11
C ASP A 243 -20.39 -5.10 2.84
N GLY A 244 -19.98 -3.84 2.91
CA GLY A 244 -19.33 -3.14 1.80
C GLY A 244 -17.94 -3.73 1.49
N LEU A 245 -17.15 -3.98 2.52
CA LEU A 245 -15.85 -4.62 2.39
C LEU A 245 -15.98 -6.06 1.85
N ALA A 246 -16.96 -6.84 2.34
CA ALA A 246 -17.24 -8.20 1.87
C ALA A 246 -17.57 -8.23 0.37
N ALA A 247 -18.31 -7.24 -0.14
CA ALA A 247 -18.65 -7.17 -1.56
C ALA A 247 -17.41 -7.10 -2.46
N LEU A 248 -16.39 -6.34 -2.04
CA LEU A 248 -15.13 -6.24 -2.74
C LEU A 248 -14.25 -7.48 -2.54
N LEU A 249 -14.00 -7.88 -1.28
CA LEU A 249 -13.09 -8.97 -0.95
C LEU A 249 -13.51 -10.31 -1.55
N GLY A 250 -14.80 -10.53 -1.76
CA GLY A 250 -15.33 -11.73 -2.41
C GLY A 250 -15.02 -11.82 -3.92
N HIS A 251 -14.51 -10.74 -4.56
CA HIS A 251 -14.28 -10.75 -6.00
C HIS A 251 -13.18 -11.75 -6.40
N PRO A 252 -13.42 -12.65 -7.41
CA PRO A 252 -12.47 -13.69 -7.78
C PRO A 252 -11.09 -13.17 -8.18
N ALA A 253 -11.01 -12.02 -8.87
CA ALA A 253 -9.76 -11.42 -9.30
C ALA A 253 -8.84 -10.98 -8.14
N LEU A 254 -9.38 -10.81 -6.93
CA LEU A 254 -8.60 -10.38 -5.77
C LEU A 254 -8.06 -11.55 -4.93
N GLN A 255 -8.43 -12.80 -5.22
CA GLN A 255 -8.11 -13.92 -4.33
C GLN A 255 -6.60 -14.24 -4.24
N GLY A 256 -5.81 -13.79 -5.22
CA GLY A 256 -4.34 -13.88 -5.21
C GLY A 256 -3.62 -12.66 -4.63
N VAL A 257 -4.35 -11.58 -4.31
CA VAL A 257 -3.77 -10.32 -3.83
C VAL A 257 -3.79 -10.29 -2.31
N PRO A 258 -2.65 -10.08 -1.61
CA PRO A 258 -2.62 -9.92 -0.16
C PRO A 258 -3.37 -8.65 0.29
N ALA A 259 -4.12 -8.74 1.39
CA ALA A 259 -4.84 -7.63 1.99
C ALA A 259 -4.25 -7.30 3.36
N ILE A 260 -3.69 -6.11 3.52
CA ILE A 260 -2.97 -5.65 4.71
C ILE A 260 -3.87 -4.69 5.49
N LEU A 261 -4.08 -4.99 6.76
CA LEU A 261 -4.80 -4.13 7.70
C LEU A 261 -3.90 -2.97 8.14
N GLU A 262 -4.41 -1.75 8.05
CA GLU A 262 -3.81 -0.53 8.65
C GLU A 262 -4.77 0.13 9.64
N VAL A 263 -5.68 -0.65 10.16
CA VAL A 263 -6.70 -0.23 11.12
C VAL A 263 -6.07 0.23 12.45
N PRO A 264 -6.72 1.16 13.18
CA PRO A 264 -6.14 1.70 14.41
C PRO A 264 -6.07 0.70 15.56
N GLY A 265 -6.86 -0.39 15.55
CA GLY A 265 -7.03 -1.25 16.71
C GLY A 265 -7.53 -0.46 17.91
N GLU A 266 -6.83 -0.55 19.04
CA GLU A 266 -7.04 0.31 20.23
C GLU A 266 -6.04 1.48 20.31
N GLY A 267 -5.38 1.81 19.18
CA GLY A 267 -4.39 2.89 19.08
C GLY A 267 -2.96 2.41 18.80
N ASP A 268 -2.73 1.10 18.83
CA ASP A 268 -1.42 0.49 18.60
C ASP A 268 -1.30 -0.24 17.25
N GLY A 269 -2.33 -0.20 16.42
CA GLY A 269 -2.43 -0.90 15.13
C GLY A 269 -3.24 -2.19 15.23
N PRO A 270 -3.24 -3.02 14.15
CA PRO A 270 -4.04 -4.23 14.07
C PRO A 270 -3.74 -5.24 15.19
N ARG A 271 -4.80 -5.89 15.67
CA ARG A 271 -4.78 -6.92 16.72
C ARG A 271 -5.24 -8.28 16.16
N THR A 272 -5.16 -9.32 16.98
CA THR A 272 -5.68 -10.66 16.63
C THR A 272 -7.16 -10.63 16.24
N GLU A 273 -7.96 -9.83 16.96
CA GLU A 273 -9.40 -9.68 16.71
C GLU A 273 -9.65 -9.00 15.35
N ASP A 274 -8.84 -8.02 14.98
CA ASP A 274 -8.97 -7.30 13.70
C ASP A 274 -8.64 -8.23 12.52
N VAL A 275 -7.58 -9.06 12.63
CA VAL A 275 -7.24 -10.09 11.65
C VAL A 275 -8.36 -11.15 11.54
N ALA A 276 -8.92 -11.58 12.68
CA ALA A 276 -10.03 -12.54 12.68
C ALA A 276 -11.29 -11.96 12.03
N THR A 277 -11.62 -10.68 12.32
CA THR A 277 -12.76 -9.98 11.71
C THR A 277 -12.58 -9.85 10.20
N ALA A 278 -11.38 -9.49 9.72
CA ALA A 278 -11.10 -9.40 8.28
C ALA A 278 -11.29 -10.74 7.57
N ARG A 279 -10.90 -11.86 8.19
CA ARG A 279 -11.14 -13.20 7.65
C ARG A 279 -12.62 -13.54 7.58
N GLN A 280 -13.41 -13.19 8.60
CA GLN A 280 -14.87 -13.40 8.57
C GLN A 280 -15.54 -12.58 7.45
N VAL A 281 -15.07 -11.34 7.24
CA VAL A 281 -15.57 -10.48 6.15
C VAL A 281 -15.20 -11.07 4.78
N LEU A 282 -14.00 -11.60 4.61
CA LEU A 282 -13.59 -12.30 3.39
C LEU A 282 -14.47 -13.54 3.14
N GLU A 283 -14.68 -14.40 4.15
CA GLU A 283 -15.54 -15.58 4.05
C GLU A 283 -16.98 -15.22 3.65
N ALA A 284 -17.53 -14.18 4.28
CA ALA A 284 -18.85 -13.66 3.93
C ALA A 284 -18.91 -13.16 2.47
N GLY A 285 -17.85 -12.48 2.01
CA GLY A 285 -17.73 -12.03 0.62
C GLY A 285 -17.68 -13.17 -0.38
N LEU A 286 -16.88 -14.20 -0.12
CA LEU A 286 -16.80 -15.40 -0.94
C LEU A 286 -18.15 -16.13 -1.01
N ALA A 287 -18.85 -16.25 0.11
CA ALA A 287 -20.18 -16.89 0.15
C ALA A 287 -21.24 -16.15 -0.67
N ARG A 288 -21.11 -14.82 -0.84
CA ARG A 288 -22.03 -14.02 -1.68
C ARG A 288 -21.85 -14.23 -3.17
N ARG A 289 -20.71 -14.78 -3.58
CA ARG A 289 -20.35 -15.01 -4.99
C ARG A 289 -20.33 -16.49 -5.38
N ALA A 290 -20.56 -17.40 -4.41
CA ALA A 290 -20.71 -18.84 -4.63
C ALA A 290 -22.12 -19.19 -5.13
#